data_c22918b7d3a293cc074dcdc767afce7d
#
_entry.id   c22918b7d3a293cc074dcdc767afce7d
#
_cell.length_a   1.000
_cell.length_b   1.000
_cell.length_c   1.000
_cell.angle_alpha   90.00
_cell.angle_beta   90.00
_cell.angle_gamma   90.00
#
_symmetry.space_group_name_H-M   'P 1'
#
loop_
_entity.id
_entity.type
_entity.pdbx_description
1 polymer ?
#
loop_
_entity_poly.entity_id
_entity_poly.type
_entity_poly.pdbx_seq_one_letter_code
_entity_poly.pdbx_strand_id
1 'polypeptide(L)'
;VLFAAWFTDTDMDFLDRLSLAFGGLFSLFGSLNVAVPYMLDSLQIPADMFQLFLVTGIVVGRFGAMLAALHIVVLAVIGPLAVAGRLRLRWGDLGRYLLVSAVALFVMVLALQMYFRAFVPPPPPRDQVLSNIELMEPRVPARIVTDVPEASVTQLAGTRLDHILHTGVLQVGYRPNNLPCSYITPRGDLVGFDVEMAHILAQDLEVELEFVPFEFDGLKRMLASGQIDIAMSCIASLPDRYAYASYSRPYLDLAMAFITRDHLHETFSDMDALKAWKGLTIALVSSTYYESRLRRMLPDVQFVFLEAAEDFFNGNGQGADALLLTEEEGAAYAYRYPHYGVVTTRNRVGMPAAYPVPKGDIEMMEFVSNWIVLKRSEGTIDRLYTYWMHGGATADRAPRWSVVRDVLGWVE
;
A
#
# COMPACT_ATOMS: atom_id res chain seq x y z
N VAL A 1 1.52 -15.95 -17.52
CA VAL A 1 0.46 -15.83 -16.52
C VAL A 1 0.92 -16.42 -15.19
N LEU A 2 1.28 -17.73 -15.07
CA LEU A 2 1.79 -18.33 -13.83
C LEU A 2 3.00 -17.58 -13.23
N PHE A 3 3.89 -17.09 -14.08
CA PHE A 3 5.03 -16.25 -13.64
C PHE A 3 4.57 -14.90 -13.09
N ALA A 4 3.57 -14.29 -13.71
CA ALA A 4 3.02 -13.03 -13.23
C ALA A 4 2.26 -13.19 -11.91
N ALA A 5 1.49 -14.26 -11.76
CA ALA A 5 0.84 -14.57 -10.48
C ALA A 5 1.87 -14.77 -9.36
N TRP A 6 2.99 -15.45 -9.66
CA TRP A 6 4.11 -15.56 -8.73
C TRP A 6 4.76 -14.19 -8.44
N PHE A 7 4.91 -13.35 -9.47
CA PHE A 7 5.52 -12.02 -9.34
C PHE A 7 4.64 -11.05 -8.53
N THR A 8 3.32 -11.16 -8.66
CA THR A 8 2.34 -10.37 -7.90
C THR A 8 1.99 -10.98 -6.54
N ASP A 9 2.63 -12.10 -6.15
CA ASP A 9 2.39 -12.82 -4.89
C ASP A 9 0.93 -13.30 -4.76
N THR A 10 0.32 -13.63 -5.90
CA THR A 10 -1.05 -14.14 -5.96
C THR A 10 -1.03 -15.64 -5.67
N ASP A 11 -1.60 -16.06 -4.54
CA ASP A 11 -1.77 -17.47 -4.21
C ASP A 11 -2.77 -18.12 -5.17
N MET A 12 -2.35 -19.19 -5.84
CA MET A 12 -3.17 -19.95 -6.77
C MET A 12 -3.23 -21.40 -6.35
N ASP A 13 -4.44 -21.90 -6.12
CA ASP A 13 -4.68 -23.32 -5.90
C ASP A 13 -4.48 -24.14 -7.20
N PHE A 14 -4.35 -25.44 -7.07
CA PHE A 14 -4.18 -26.35 -8.22
C PHE A 14 -5.36 -26.26 -9.21
N LEU A 15 -6.58 -26.09 -8.71
CA LEU A 15 -7.79 -25.91 -9.54
C LEU A 15 -7.77 -24.60 -10.33
N ASP A 16 -7.28 -23.51 -9.73
CA ASP A 16 -7.14 -22.22 -10.39
C ASP A 16 -6.12 -22.29 -11.53
N ARG A 17 -4.99 -22.97 -11.31
CA ARG A 17 -3.97 -23.21 -12.34
C ARG A 17 -4.51 -24.04 -13.49
N LEU A 18 -5.33 -25.04 -13.20
CA LEU A 18 -5.95 -25.90 -14.20
C LEU A 18 -7.01 -25.13 -14.99
N SER A 19 -7.89 -24.40 -14.31
CA SER A 19 -8.91 -23.54 -14.91
C SER A 19 -8.29 -22.50 -15.84
N LEU A 20 -7.20 -21.87 -15.40
CA LEU A 20 -6.46 -20.89 -16.18
C LEU A 20 -5.80 -21.52 -17.42
N ALA A 21 -5.24 -22.71 -17.29
CA ALA A 21 -4.67 -23.44 -18.42
C ALA A 21 -5.73 -23.80 -19.46
N PHE A 22 -6.91 -24.27 -19.03
CA PHE A 22 -8.03 -24.55 -19.93
C PHE A 22 -8.65 -23.28 -20.50
N GLY A 23 -8.91 -22.26 -19.67
CA GLY A 23 -9.42 -20.95 -20.12
C GLY A 23 -8.48 -20.30 -21.13
N GLY A 24 -7.17 -20.32 -20.88
CA GLY A 24 -6.15 -19.84 -21.81
C GLY A 24 -6.13 -20.61 -23.13
N LEU A 25 -6.32 -21.93 -23.09
CA LEU A 25 -6.36 -22.77 -24.30
C LEU A 25 -7.59 -22.44 -25.18
N PHE A 26 -8.74 -22.22 -24.57
CA PHE A 26 -9.98 -21.87 -25.28
C PHE A 26 -10.00 -20.40 -25.74
N SER A 27 -9.43 -19.48 -24.98
CA SER A 27 -9.34 -18.07 -25.35
C SER A 27 -8.25 -17.76 -26.39
N LEU A 28 -7.31 -18.68 -26.61
CA LEU A 28 -6.28 -18.59 -27.66
C LEU A 28 -6.84 -18.66 -29.10
N PHE A 29 -8.10 -19.06 -29.27
CA PHE A 29 -8.80 -18.92 -30.55
C PHE A 29 -9.22 -17.47 -30.85
N GLY A 30 -9.11 -16.57 -29.86
CA GLY A 30 -9.22 -15.13 -30.00
C GLY A 30 -7.84 -14.44 -30.04
N SER A 31 -7.82 -13.14 -30.28
CA SER A 31 -6.57 -12.37 -30.24
C SER A 31 -6.00 -12.33 -28.82
N LEU A 32 -4.67 -12.28 -28.70
CA LEU A 32 -3.97 -12.04 -27.42
C LEU A 32 -4.52 -10.83 -26.66
N ASN A 33 -5.01 -9.83 -27.39
CA ASN A 33 -5.63 -8.62 -26.85
C ASN A 33 -6.94 -8.87 -26.08
N VAL A 34 -7.58 -10.01 -26.25
CA VAL A 34 -8.79 -10.42 -25.52
C VAL A 34 -8.46 -11.42 -24.44
N ALA A 35 -7.55 -12.34 -24.73
CA ALA A 35 -7.19 -13.43 -23.80
C ALA A 35 -6.40 -12.91 -22.58
N VAL A 36 -5.49 -11.95 -22.78
CA VAL A 36 -4.68 -11.42 -21.69
C VAL A 36 -5.50 -10.60 -20.69
N PRO A 37 -6.35 -9.65 -21.09
CA PRO A 37 -7.24 -8.94 -20.17
C PRO A 37 -8.15 -9.89 -19.37
N TYR A 38 -8.76 -10.87 -20.04
CA TYR A 38 -9.58 -11.87 -19.36
C TYR A 38 -8.80 -12.66 -18.31
N MET A 39 -7.57 -13.06 -18.61
CA MET A 39 -6.71 -13.78 -17.67
C MET A 39 -6.24 -12.89 -16.51
N LEU A 40 -5.97 -11.61 -16.77
CA LEU A 40 -5.61 -10.65 -15.73
C LEU A 40 -6.78 -10.41 -14.77
N ASP A 41 -7.98 -10.22 -15.32
CA ASP A 41 -9.19 -10.04 -14.53
C ASP A 41 -9.53 -11.28 -13.70
N SER A 42 -9.47 -12.47 -14.30
CA SER A 42 -9.73 -13.74 -13.59
C SER A 42 -8.74 -14.02 -12.46
N LEU A 43 -7.54 -13.48 -12.52
CA LEU A 43 -6.49 -13.59 -11.49
C LEU A 43 -6.41 -12.38 -10.57
N GLN A 44 -7.27 -11.37 -10.79
CA GLN A 44 -7.22 -10.11 -10.06
C GLN A 44 -5.85 -9.41 -10.14
N ILE A 45 -5.16 -9.57 -11.27
CA ILE A 45 -3.88 -8.90 -11.56
C ILE A 45 -4.16 -7.52 -12.17
N PRO A 46 -3.40 -6.47 -11.79
CA PRO A 46 -3.57 -5.11 -12.29
C PRO A 46 -3.60 -5.04 -13.82
N ALA A 47 -4.51 -4.25 -14.38
CA ALA A 47 -4.68 -4.09 -15.84
C ALA A 47 -3.47 -3.42 -16.51
N ASP A 48 -2.71 -2.60 -15.78
CA ASP A 48 -1.46 -1.97 -16.25
C ASP A 48 -0.35 -2.98 -16.57
N MET A 49 -0.40 -4.17 -15.97
CA MET A 49 0.48 -5.29 -16.31
C MET A 49 0.25 -5.84 -17.73
N PHE A 50 -0.85 -5.45 -18.40
CA PHE A 50 -1.16 -5.87 -19.76
C PHE A 50 -0.01 -5.60 -20.74
N GLN A 51 0.63 -4.45 -20.65
CA GLN A 51 1.73 -4.10 -21.54
C GLN A 51 2.95 -5.01 -21.34
N LEU A 52 3.26 -5.38 -20.09
CA LEU A 52 4.34 -6.35 -19.78
C LEU A 52 4.04 -7.71 -20.40
N PHE A 53 2.79 -8.16 -20.32
CA PHE A 53 2.35 -9.41 -20.95
C PHE A 53 2.43 -9.35 -22.47
N LEU A 54 2.10 -8.21 -23.06
CA LEU A 54 2.15 -7.99 -24.48
C LEU A 54 3.59 -8.06 -25.00
N VAL A 55 4.53 -7.40 -24.33
CA VAL A 55 5.97 -7.45 -24.65
C VAL A 55 6.50 -8.88 -24.47
N THR A 56 6.17 -9.53 -23.36
CA THR A 56 6.57 -10.92 -23.09
C THR A 56 5.96 -11.86 -24.14
N GLY A 57 4.70 -11.64 -24.53
CA GLY A 57 4.01 -12.39 -25.57
C GLY A 57 4.66 -12.24 -26.95
N ILE A 58 5.15 -11.05 -27.29
CA ILE A 58 5.90 -10.80 -28.55
C ILE A 58 7.22 -11.57 -28.57
N VAL A 59 7.97 -11.55 -27.45
CA VAL A 59 9.25 -12.26 -27.32
C VAL A 59 9.02 -13.78 -27.38
N VAL A 60 8.08 -14.29 -26.57
CA VAL A 60 7.72 -15.74 -26.54
C VAL A 60 7.10 -16.17 -27.87
N GLY A 61 6.33 -15.30 -28.53
CA GLY A 61 5.75 -15.54 -29.83
C GLY A 61 6.79 -15.82 -30.92
N ARG A 62 7.95 -15.16 -30.88
CA ARG A 62 9.06 -15.46 -31.81
C ARG A 62 9.65 -16.86 -31.60
N PHE A 63 9.84 -17.28 -30.33
CA PHE A 63 10.25 -18.66 -30.02
C PHE A 63 9.19 -19.67 -30.40
N GLY A 64 7.91 -19.38 -30.15
CA GLY A 64 6.78 -20.19 -30.58
C GLY A 64 6.71 -20.34 -32.10
N ALA A 65 6.95 -19.28 -32.85
CA ALA A 65 7.00 -19.31 -34.31
C ALA A 65 8.15 -20.15 -34.83
N MET A 66 9.34 -20.10 -34.22
CA MET A 66 10.46 -20.99 -34.58
C MET A 66 10.13 -22.45 -34.30
N LEU A 67 9.49 -22.75 -33.18
CA LEU A 67 9.06 -24.11 -32.85
C LEU A 67 7.97 -24.60 -33.79
N ALA A 68 7.00 -23.74 -34.14
CA ALA A 68 5.96 -24.06 -35.13
C ALA A 68 6.56 -24.31 -36.52
N ALA A 69 7.53 -23.51 -36.96
CA ALA A 69 8.24 -23.70 -38.21
C ALA A 69 8.96 -25.06 -38.25
N LEU A 70 9.62 -25.45 -37.15
CA LEU A 70 10.23 -26.79 -37.02
C LEU A 70 9.20 -27.89 -37.15
N HIS A 71 8.06 -27.77 -36.50
CA HIS A 71 6.96 -28.78 -36.63
C HIS A 71 6.39 -28.83 -38.04
N ILE A 72 6.23 -27.71 -38.73
CA ILE A 72 5.78 -27.67 -40.11
C ILE A 72 6.77 -28.38 -41.03
N VAL A 73 8.08 -28.18 -40.86
CA VAL A 73 9.12 -28.86 -41.62
C VAL A 73 9.06 -30.36 -41.40
N VAL A 74 8.93 -30.79 -40.14
CA VAL A 74 8.79 -32.22 -39.79
C VAL A 74 7.54 -32.83 -40.44
N LEU A 75 6.40 -32.13 -40.38
CA LEU A 75 5.15 -32.59 -41.03
C LEU A 75 5.26 -32.59 -42.56
N ALA A 76 5.95 -31.60 -43.14
CA ALA A 76 6.19 -31.55 -44.59
C ALA A 76 7.07 -32.70 -45.12
N VAL A 77 7.93 -33.25 -44.26
CA VAL A 77 8.74 -34.41 -44.62
C VAL A 77 7.97 -35.72 -44.35
N ILE A 78 7.30 -35.83 -43.20
CA ILE A 78 6.58 -37.04 -42.79
C ILE A 78 5.34 -37.29 -43.66
N GLY A 79 4.59 -36.22 -44.01
CA GLY A 79 3.35 -36.30 -44.79
C GLY A 79 3.54 -36.97 -46.17
N PRO A 80 4.43 -36.48 -47.03
CA PRO A 80 4.71 -37.09 -48.32
C PRO A 80 5.25 -38.52 -48.21
N LEU A 81 6.09 -38.83 -47.21
CA LEU A 81 6.60 -40.19 -46.98
C LEU A 81 5.50 -41.16 -46.53
N ALA A 82 4.52 -40.70 -45.76
CA ALA A 82 3.36 -41.47 -45.37
C ALA A 82 2.42 -41.72 -46.57
N VAL A 83 2.14 -40.67 -47.37
CA VAL A 83 1.33 -40.79 -48.59
C VAL A 83 2.00 -41.70 -49.64
N ALA A 84 3.31 -41.63 -49.76
CA ALA A 84 4.10 -42.49 -50.65
C ALA A 84 4.17 -43.96 -50.16
N GLY A 85 3.53 -44.31 -49.03
CA GLY A 85 3.53 -45.65 -48.46
C GLY A 85 4.88 -46.10 -47.90
N ARG A 86 5.86 -45.19 -47.86
CA ARG A 86 7.20 -45.47 -47.34
C ARG A 86 7.29 -45.34 -45.81
N LEU A 87 6.33 -44.65 -45.18
CA LEU A 87 6.21 -44.51 -43.73
C LEU A 87 4.84 -45.03 -43.27
N ARG A 88 4.81 -46.05 -42.44
CA ARG A 88 3.58 -46.52 -41.80
C ARG A 88 3.48 -45.89 -40.41
N LEU A 89 2.69 -44.84 -40.32
CA LEU A 89 2.35 -44.22 -39.02
C LEU A 89 1.42 -45.14 -38.23
N ARG A 90 1.86 -45.62 -37.08
CA ARG A 90 1.03 -46.33 -36.12
C ARG A 90 0.58 -45.37 -35.03
N TRP A 91 -0.66 -45.51 -34.58
CA TRP A 91 -1.19 -44.70 -33.46
C TRP A 91 -0.32 -44.78 -32.20
N GLY A 92 0.37 -45.93 -31.98
CA GLY A 92 1.32 -46.07 -30.89
C GLY A 92 2.56 -45.19 -31.01
N ASP A 93 3.02 -44.86 -32.23
CA ASP A 93 4.19 -44.00 -32.44
C ASP A 93 3.81 -42.54 -32.22
N LEU A 94 2.59 -42.14 -32.61
CA LEU A 94 2.04 -40.82 -32.30
C LEU A 94 1.87 -40.63 -30.78
N GLY A 95 1.34 -41.64 -30.09
CA GLY A 95 1.21 -41.64 -28.63
C GLY A 95 2.56 -41.52 -27.93
N ARG A 96 3.59 -42.25 -28.41
CA ARG A 96 4.96 -42.09 -27.85
C ARG A 96 5.54 -40.73 -28.09
N TYR A 97 5.35 -40.14 -29.26
CA TYR A 97 5.81 -38.77 -29.55
C TYR A 97 5.15 -37.75 -28.63
N LEU A 98 3.82 -37.81 -28.47
CA LEU A 98 3.09 -36.93 -27.56
C LEU A 98 3.54 -37.10 -26.11
N LEU A 99 3.76 -38.35 -25.67
CA LEU A 99 4.25 -38.62 -24.32
C LEU A 99 5.65 -38.05 -24.10
N VAL A 100 6.59 -38.26 -25.02
CA VAL A 100 7.96 -37.73 -24.94
C VAL A 100 7.94 -36.23 -24.96
N SER A 101 7.11 -35.58 -25.80
CA SER A 101 6.96 -34.11 -25.85
C SER A 101 6.38 -33.56 -24.56
N ALA A 102 5.37 -34.22 -23.97
CA ALA A 102 4.78 -33.81 -22.69
C ALA A 102 5.79 -33.95 -21.55
N VAL A 103 6.55 -35.04 -21.50
CA VAL A 103 7.61 -35.25 -20.49
C VAL A 103 8.72 -34.20 -20.66
N ALA A 104 9.16 -33.94 -21.90
CA ALA A 104 10.18 -32.91 -22.17
C ALA A 104 9.71 -31.51 -21.73
N LEU A 105 8.46 -31.16 -22.03
CA LEU A 105 7.86 -29.91 -21.58
C LEU A 105 7.79 -29.81 -20.04
N PHE A 106 7.36 -30.90 -19.39
CA PHE A 106 7.31 -30.97 -17.93
C PHE A 106 8.69 -30.83 -17.30
N VAL A 107 9.70 -31.52 -17.83
CA VAL A 107 11.10 -31.40 -17.36
C VAL A 107 11.62 -29.97 -17.56
N MET A 108 11.30 -29.33 -18.69
CA MET A 108 11.70 -27.96 -18.98
C MET A 108 11.05 -26.97 -17.98
N VAL A 109 9.76 -27.15 -17.68
CA VAL A 109 9.06 -26.31 -16.69
C VAL A 109 9.66 -26.50 -15.29
N LEU A 110 9.96 -27.74 -14.89
CA LEU A 110 10.63 -28.01 -13.60
C LEU A 110 12.04 -27.40 -13.55
N ALA A 111 12.81 -27.53 -14.62
CA ALA A 111 14.16 -26.95 -14.69
C ALA A 111 14.09 -25.42 -14.57
N LEU A 112 13.11 -24.79 -15.24
CA LEU A 112 12.88 -23.34 -15.15
C LEU A 112 12.45 -22.93 -13.74
N GLN A 113 11.55 -23.69 -13.09
CA GLN A 113 11.18 -23.44 -11.69
C GLN A 113 12.38 -23.57 -10.74
N MET A 114 13.21 -24.61 -10.92
CA MET A 114 14.42 -24.78 -10.11
C MET A 114 15.41 -23.63 -10.34
N TYR A 115 15.58 -23.20 -11.59
CA TYR A 115 16.42 -22.06 -11.94
C TYR A 115 15.95 -20.79 -11.22
N PHE A 116 14.67 -20.45 -11.32
CA PHE A 116 14.13 -19.26 -10.64
C PHE A 116 14.25 -19.37 -9.12
N ARG A 117 13.98 -20.51 -8.52
CA ARG A 117 14.15 -20.72 -7.07
C ARG A 117 15.61 -20.60 -6.61
N ALA A 118 16.58 -20.96 -7.45
CA ALA A 118 17.99 -20.92 -7.11
C ALA A 118 18.63 -19.52 -7.30
N PHE A 119 18.19 -18.80 -8.33
CA PHE A 119 18.82 -17.53 -8.75
C PHE A 119 18.00 -16.27 -8.43
N VAL A 120 16.70 -16.41 -8.18
CA VAL A 120 15.85 -15.29 -7.78
C VAL A 120 15.51 -15.45 -6.30
N PRO A 121 16.13 -14.67 -5.41
CA PRO A 121 15.83 -14.75 -4.00
C PRO A 121 14.35 -14.38 -3.77
N PRO A 122 13.62 -15.11 -2.92
CA PRO A 122 12.27 -14.72 -2.56
C PRO A 122 12.29 -13.32 -1.94
N PRO A 123 11.27 -12.50 -2.18
CA PRO A 123 11.15 -11.23 -1.50
C PRO A 123 11.16 -11.48 0.01
N PRO A 124 11.84 -10.63 0.80
CA PRO A 124 11.85 -10.79 2.24
C PRO A 124 10.43 -10.71 2.79
N PRO A 125 10.10 -11.49 3.84
CA PRO A 125 8.80 -11.41 4.48
C PRO A 125 8.51 -9.96 4.88
N ARG A 126 7.34 -9.45 4.52
CA ARG A 126 6.95 -8.04 4.73
C ARG A 126 6.93 -7.66 6.21
N ASP A 127 6.58 -8.59 7.07
CA ASP A 127 6.63 -8.40 8.53
C ASP A 127 8.04 -8.07 9.04
N GLN A 128 9.09 -8.63 8.41
CA GLN A 128 10.47 -8.27 8.74
C GLN A 128 10.84 -6.84 8.32
N VAL A 129 10.24 -6.33 7.25
CA VAL A 129 10.47 -4.94 6.83
C VAL A 129 9.93 -3.98 7.86
N LEU A 130 8.65 -4.16 8.26
CA LEU A 130 8.01 -3.34 9.28
C LEU A 130 8.70 -3.46 10.64
N SER A 131 9.29 -4.62 10.95
CA SER A 131 10.05 -4.84 12.18
C SER A 131 11.39 -4.12 12.23
N ASN A 132 11.96 -3.78 11.05
CA ASN A 132 13.29 -3.17 10.94
C ASN A 132 13.25 -1.69 10.59
N ILE A 133 12.06 -1.06 10.61
CA ILE A 133 11.94 0.38 10.42
C ILE A 133 12.50 1.08 11.65
N GLU A 134 13.38 2.06 11.44
CA GLU A 134 14.02 2.85 12.48
C GLU A 134 13.82 4.34 12.20
N LEU A 135 13.95 5.16 13.24
CA LEU A 135 13.96 6.61 13.07
C LEU A 135 15.25 7.05 12.38
N MET A 136 15.16 8.03 11.51
CA MET A 136 16.28 8.57 10.73
C MET A 136 17.14 9.53 11.56
N GLU A 137 16.49 10.37 12.36
CA GLU A 137 17.16 11.39 13.15
C GLU A 137 17.51 10.89 14.59
N PRO A 138 18.48 11.51 15.27
CA PRO A 138 18.84 11.17 16.66
C PRO A 138 17.64 11.27 17.61
N ARG A 139 17.50 10.30 18.51
CA ARG A 139 16.44 10.24 19.51
C ARG A 139 16.81 11.00 20.77
N VAL A 140 15.91 11.85 21.26
CA VAL A 140 15.97 12.29 22.67
C VAL A 140 15.45 11.17 23.58
N PRO A 141 15.80 11.16 24.88
CA PRO A 141 15.19 10.25 25.83
C PRO A 141 13.67 10.37 25.78
N ALA A 142 12.99 9.25 25.54
CA ALA A 142 11.54 9.22 25.41
C ALA A 142 10.95 8.03 26.17
N ARG A 143 9.77 8.25 26.77
CA ARG A 143 8.99 7.23 27.46
C ARG A 143 7.63 7.06 26.80
N ILE A 144 7.23 5.82 26.52
CA ILE A 144 5.88 5.50 26.09
C ILE A 144 5.05 5.22 27.34
N VAL A 145 4.00 6.00 27.55
CA VAL A 145 3.09 5.87 28.69
C VAL A 145 2.07 4.77 28.33
N THR A 146 2.02 3.72 29.11
CA THR A 146 1.05 2.61 28.93
C THR A 146 -0.28 2.89 29.62
N ASP A 147 -0.22 3.50 30.80
CA ASP A 147 -1.40 3.89 31.54
C ASP A 147 -1.56 5.41 31.45
N VAL A 148 -2.62 5.85 30.77
CA VAL A 148 -2.91 7.29 30.62
C VAL A 148 -3.05 7.90 32.03
N PRO A 149 -2.23 8.89 32.41
CA PRO A 149 -2.31 9.51 33.73
C PRO A 149 -3.73 10.00 34.02
N GLU A 150 -4.21 9.84 35.26
CA GLU A 150 -5.46 10.50 35.66
C GLU A 150 -5.32 12.01 35.47
N ALA A 151 -6.38 12.61 34.91
CA ALA A 151 -6.39 14.03 34.58
C ALA A 151 -6.06 14.87 35.83
N SER A 152 -4.87 15.42 35.89
CA SER A 152 -4.54 16.44 36.88
C SER A 152 -5.24 17.74 36.47
N VAL A 153 -6.39 18.02 37.07
CA VAL A 153 -7.11 19.30 36.91
C VAL A 153 -6.32 20.41 37.65
N THR A 154 -5.03 20.47 37.43
CA THR A 154 -4.22 21.59 37.89
C THR A 154 -4.46 22.72 36.90
N GLN A 155 -5.17 23.75 37.32
CA GLN A 155 -5.23 25.01 36.55
C GLN A 155 -3.79 25.49 36.38
N LEU A 156 -3.25 25.27 35.19
CA LEU A 156 -1.91 25.71 34.83
C LEU A 156 -1.88 27.24 34.92
N ALA A 157 -1.05 27.76 35.82
CA ALA A 157 -0.73 29.18 35.84
C ALA A 157 0.25 29.43 34.68
N GLY A 158 -0.21 30.02 33.60
CA GLY A 158 0.59 30.29 32.40
C GLY A 158 0.13 29.52 31.18
N THR A 159 0.92 29.58 30.12
CA THR A 159 0.68 28.89 28.85
C THR A 159 1.15 27.43 28.90
N ARG A 160 0.75 26.60 27.92
CA ARG A 160 1.23 25.24 27.82
C ARG A 160 2.74 25.20 27.57
N LEU A 161 3.26 26.14 26.80
CA LEU A 161 4.69 26.26 26.53
C LEU A 161 5.48 26.54 27.81
N ASP A 162 5.02 27.48 28.66
CA ASP A 162 5.63 27.72 29.97
C ASP A 162 5.67 26.47 30.84
N HIS A 163 4.59 25.67 30.80
CA HIS A 163 4.51 24.44 31.57
C HIS A 163 5.55 23.42 31.08
N ILE A 164 5.67 23.20 29.78
CA ILE A 164 6.66 22.32 29.19
C ILE A 164 8.07 22.73 29.59
N LEU A 165 8.41 23.99 29.43
CA LEU A 165 9.73 24.53 29.77
C LEU A 165 10.03 24.46 31.29
N HIS A 166 9.00 24.61 32.14
CA HIS A 166 9.17 24.50 33.59
C HIS A 166 9.30 23.06 34.08
N THR A 167 8.53 22.14 33.51
CA THR A 167 8.58 20.72 33.90
C THR A 167 9.73 19.96 33.22
N GLY A 168 10.24 20.48 32.11
CA GLY A 168 11.27 19.81 31.30
C GLY A 168 10.75 18.59 30.56
N VAL A 169 9.42 18.44 30.38
CA VAL A 169 8.79 17.30 29.72
C VAL A 169 7.74 17.77 28.71
N LEU A 170 7.82 17.23 27.49
CA LEU A 170 6.81 17.39 26.44
C LEU A 170 5.93 16.13 26.35
N GLN A 171 4.64 16.26 26.60
CA GLN A 171 3.67 15.16 26.49
C GLN A 171 2.99 15.17 25.13
N VAL A 172 3.36 14.20 24.27
CA VAL A 172 2.86 14.09 22.90
C VAL A 172 1.82 12.97 22.77
N GLY A 173 0.62 13.33 22.38
CA GLY A 173 -0.43 12.37 22.03
C GLY A 173 -0.13 11.69 20.68
N TYR A 174 -0.23 10.37 20.61
CA TYR A 174 -0.03 9.60 19.37
C TYR A 174 -1.05 8.49 19.23
N ARG A 175 -1.29 8.03 17.99
CA ARG A 175 -2.13 6.86 17.67
C ARG A 175 -1.24 5.64 17.41
N PRO A 176 -1.43 4.52 18.12
CA PRO A 176 -0.50 3.38 18.09
C PRO A 176 -0.33 2.71 16.71
N ASN A 177 -1.37 2.70 15.88
CA ASN A 177 -1.39 1.97 14.61
C ASN A 177 -1.73 2.90 13.43
N ASN A 178 -1.07 4.03 13.34
CA ASN A 178 -1.32 5.04 12.31
C ASN A 178 -0.12 5.20 11.37
N LEU A 179 0.29 4.11 10.71
CA LEU A 179 1.34 4.17 9.68
C LEU A 179 0.94 5.13 8.55
N PRO A 180 1.88 5.91 8.00
CA PRO A 180 3.31 5.98 8.34
C PRO A 180 3.63 7.03 9.42
N CYS A 181 2.63 7.60 10.09
CA CYS A 181 2.77 8.75 10.98
C CYS A 181 3.21 8.37 12.40
N SER A 182 2.62 7.30 12.96
CA SER A 182 2.98 6.74 14.26
C SER A 182 2.63 5.25 14.32
N TYR A 183 3.60 4.42 14.67
CA TYR A 183 3.46 2.97 14.66
C TYR A 183 4.35 2.32 15.70
N ILE A 184 3.82 1.33 16.41
CA ILE A 184 4.61 0.48 17.31
C ILE A 184 5.07 -0.74 16.51
N THR A 185 6.38 -0.88 16.33
CA THR A 185 6.96 -2.03 15.64
C THR A 185 6.73 -3.32 16.44
N PRO A 186 6.81 -4.51 15.81
CA PRO A 186 6.78 -5.78 16.55
C PRO A 186 7.87 -5.91 17.62
N ARG A 187 8.92 -5.09 17.58
CA ARG A 187 9.97 -5.01 18.62
C ARG A 187 9.60 -4.10 19.79
N GLY A 188 8.48 -3.38 19.69
CA GLY A 188 8.02 -2.44 20.71
C GLY A 188 8.56 -1.02 20.54
N ASP A 189 9.28 -0.73 19.46
CA ASP A 189 9.77 0.63 19.16
C ASP A 189 8.64 1.48 18.57
N LEU A 190 8.44 2.69 19.07
CA LEU A 190 7.53 3.67 18.49
C LEU A 190 8.29 4.43 17.39
N VAL A 191 7.76 4.39 16.17
CA VAL A 191 8.37 4.98 14.98
C VAL A 191 7.32 5.67 14.11
N GLY A 192 7.74 6.52 13.19
CA GLY A 192 6.88 7.20 12.23
C GLY A 192 7.25 8.65 12.00
N PHE A 193 6.66 9.25 10.98
CA PHE A 193 6.91 10.65 10.60
C PHE A 193 6.70 11.61 11.77
N ASP A 194 5.53 11.52 12.42
CA ASP A 194 5.20 12.45 13.52
C ASP A 194 5.91 12.09 14.83
N VAL A 195 6.29 10.83 15.00
CA VAL A 195 7.15 10.40 16.12
C VAL A 195 8.52 11.07 16.00
N GLU A 196 9.08 11.09 14.80
CA GLU A 196 10.36 11.74 14.53
C GLU A 196 10.28 13.26 14.67
N MET A 197 9.20 13.87 14.17
CA MET A 197 8.91 15.29 14.38
C MET A 197 8.78 15.63 15.88
N ALA A 198 8.20 14.73 16.69
CA ALA A 198 8.11 14.93 18.15
C ALA A 198 9.48 14.88 18.82
N HIS A 199 10.37 13.98 18.41
CA HIS A 199 11.75 13.94 18.89
C HIS A 199 12.51 15.23 18.54
N ILE A 200 12.33 15.74 17.33
CA ILE A 200 12.95 17.01 16.88
C ILE A 200 12.39 18.20 17.69
N LEU A 201 11.07 18.24 17.95
CA LEU A 201 10.45 19.29 18.75
C LEU A 201 10.98 19.28 20.18
N ALA A 202 11.05 18.11 20.80
CA ALA A 202 11.58 17.96 22.16
C ALA A 202 13.08 18.33 22.24
N GLN A 203 13.85 17.99 21.21
CA GLN A 203 15.26 18.39 21.11
C GLN A 203 15.42 19.91 20.99
N ASP A 204 14.61 20.56 20.15
CA ASP A 204 14.65 22.02 19.98
C ASP A 204 14.21 22.79 21.24
N LEU A 205 13.36 22.17 22.07
CA LEU A 205 12.94 22.69 23.38
C LEU A 205 13.89 22.31 24.52
N GLU A 206 14.86 21.43 24.28
CA GLU A 206 15.78 20.86 25.28
C GLU A 206 15.04 20.18 26.46
N VAL A 207 13.97 19.41 26.14
CA VAL A 207 13.13 18.70 27.12
C VAL A 207 13.08 17.20 26.86
N GLU A 208 12.68 16.42 27.88
CA GLU A 208 12.35 14.99 27.74
C GLU A 208 11.01 14.80 27.02
N LEU A 209 10.80 13.63 26.44
CA LEU A 209 9.64 13.31 25.62
C LEU A 209 8.81 12.17 26.26
N GLU A 210 7.52 12.40 26.41
CA GLU A 210 6.55 11.38 26.80
C GLU A 210 5.51 11.18 25.70
N PHE A 211 5.36 9.94 25.22
CA PHE A 211 4.33 9.57 24.26
C PHE A 211 3.12 8.98 24.99
N VAL A 212 1.95 9.59 24.81
CA VAL A 212 0.69 9.20 25.45
C VAL A 212 -0.28 8.69 24.35
N PRO A 213 -0.73 7.44 24.39
CA PRO A 213 -1.64 6.93 23.38
C PRO A 213 -3.01 7.59 23.51
N PHE A 214 -3.65 7.90 22.36
CA PHE A 214 -5.01 8.42 22.33
C PHE A 214 -5.83 7.82 21.19
N GLU A 215 -7.16 7.83 21.40
CA GLU A 215 -8.16 7.66 20.36
C GLU A 215 -8.91 8.97 20.13
N PHE A 216 -9.44 9.18 18.92
CA PHE A 216 -10.06 10.47 18.56
C PHE A 216 -11.16 10.91 19.52
N ASP A 217 -11.94 10.01 20.07
CA ASP A 217 -12.99 10.29 21.05
C ASP A 217 -12.42 10.87 22.36
N GLY A 218 -11.19 10.50 22.71
CA GLY A 218 -10.47 10.98 23.89
C GLY A 218 -9.73 12.29 23.69
N LEU A 219 -9.40 12.66 22.45
CA LEU A 219 -8.50 13.77 22.12
C LEU A 219 -8.94 15.09 22.79
N LYS A 220 -10.22 15.45 22.68
CA LYS A 220 -10.79 16.65 23.29
C LYS A 220 -10.51 16.72 24.80
N ARG A 221 -10.77 15.61 25.49
CA ARG A 221 -10.61 15.52 26.96
C ARG A 221 -9.12 15.61 27.33
N MET A 222 -8.26 14.87 26.62
CA MET A 222 -6.84 14.78 26.93
C MET A 222 -6.11 16.14 26.73
N LEU A 223 -6.44 16.89 25.67
CA LEU A 223 -5.96 18.24 25.46
C LEU A 223 -6.47 19.20 26.54
N ALA A 224 -7.76 19.13 26.89
CA ALA A 224 -8.37 20.02 27.87
C ALA A 224 -7.88 19.75 29.31
N SER A 225 -7.59 18.49 29.65
CA SER A 225 -7.11 18.09 30.98
C SER A 225 -5.60 18.21 31.17
N GLY A 226 -4.86 18.46 30.09
CA GLY A 226 -3.40 18.54 30.13
C GLY A 226 -2.70 17.18 30.22
N GLN A 227 -3.39 16.10 29.90
CA GLN A 227 -2.78 14.78 29.76
C GLN A 227 -1.85 14.69 28.54
N ILE A 228 -2.06 15.54 27.55
CA ILE A 228 -1.17 15.78 26.41
C ILE A 228 -1.06 17.30 26.16
N ASP A 229 0.11 17.73 25.75
CA ASP A 229 0.38 19.13 25.40
C ASP A 229 0.05 19.40 23.93
N ILE A 230 0.31 18.42 23.09
CA ILE A 230 0.13 18.45 21.64
C ILE A 230 -0.18 17.02 21.15
N ALA A 231 -0.95 16.88 20.07
CA ALA A 231 -1.13 15.59 19.44
C ALA A 231 -0.46 15.58 18.06
N MET A 232 0.35 14.52 17.80
CA MET A 232 1.16 14.37 16.60
C MET A 232 0.95 12.98 16.02
N SER A 233 0.08 12.86 15.01
CA SER A 233 -0.28 11.60 14.37
C SER A 233 -1.05 11.83 13.06
N CYS A 234 -0.53 12.65 12.14
CA CYS A 234 -1.13 13.02 10.84
C CYS A 234 -2.60 13.44 10.97
N ILE A 235 -2.89 14.31 11.92
CA ILE A 235 -4.26 14.69 12.25
C ILE A 235 -4.77 15.71 11.24
N ALA A 236 -5.79 15.34 10.46
CA ALA A 236 -6.44 16.28 9.56
C ALA A 236 -7.11 17.42 10.33
N SER A 237 -6.85 18.64 9.88
CA SER A 237 -7.39 19.87 10.41
C SER A 237 -8.80 20.09 9.85
N LEU A 238 -9.83 19.59 10.58
CA LEU A 238 -11.22 19.56 10.14
C LEU A 238 -12.07 20.58 10.90
N PRO A 239 -13.10 21.18 10.24
CA PRO A 239 -13.93 22.23 10.85
C PRO A 239 -14.61 21.84 12.16
N ASP A 240 -15.07 20.61 12.30
CA ASP A 240 -15.70 20.08 13.51
C ASP A 240 -14.73 20.02 14.71
N ARG A 241 -13.45 19.83 14.44
CA ARG A 241 -12.39 19.74 15.46
C ARG A 241 -11.95 21.09 15.99
N TYR A 242 -12.12 22.16 15.19
CA TYR A 242 -11.85 23.52 15.67
C TYR A 242 -12.73 23.98 16.84
N ALA A 243 -13.84 23.27 17.08
CA ALA A 243 -14.69 23.54 18.22
C ALA A 243 -13.99 23.28 19.57
N TYR A 244 -13.06 22.32 19.63
CA TYR A 244 -12.45 21.84 20.88
C TYR A 244 -10.92 21.89 20.92
N ALA A 245 -10.24 22.16 19.81
CA ALA A 245 -8.81 22.30 19.74
C ALA A 245 -8.41 23.54 18.93
N SER A 246 -7.24 24.11 19.21
CA SER A 246 -6.55 25.05 18.33
C SER A 246 -5.56 24.26 17.46
N TYR A 247 -5.30 24.70 16.24
CA TYR A 247 -4.44 23.98 15.31
C TYR A 247 -3.27 24.85 14.86
N SER A 248 -2.09 24.27 14.78
CA SER A 248 -0.95 24.89 14.13
C SER A 248 -1.22 25.16 12.64
N ARG A 249 -0.29 25.82 11.96
CA ARG A 249 -0.25 25.81 10.49
C ARG A 249 -0.09 24.38 9.99
N PRO A 250 -0.69 24.05 8.82
CA PRO A 250 -0.53 22.72 8.23
C PRO A 250 0.94 22.43 7.89
N TYR A 251 1.39 21.25 8.25
CA TYR A 251 2.73 20.76 7.90
C TYR A 251 2.74 19.78 6.74
N LEU A 252 1.64 19.06 6.50
CA LEU A 252 1.41 18.20 5.35
C LEU A 252 0.06 18.51 4.69
N ASP A 253 -0.07 18.16 3.41
CA ASP A 253 -1.33 18.17 2.68
C ASP A 253 -1.66 16.72 2.29
N LEU A 254 -2.36 16.03 3.18
CA LEU A 254 -2.80 14.66 2.98
C LEU A 254 -3.83 14.60 1.85
N ALA A 255 -3.86 13.52 1.10
CA ALA A 255 -4.86 13.30 0.07
C ALA A 255 -5.81 12.17 0.45
N MET A 256 -7.09 12.36 0.13
CA MET A 256 -8.09 11.32 0.26
C MET A 256 -7.89 10.27 -0.84
N ALA A 257 -7.82 8.99 -0.48
CA ALA A 257 -7.61 7.89 -1.40
C ALA A 257 -8.55 6.70 -1.11
N PHE A 258 -8.85 5.95 -2.15
CA PHE A 258 -9.53 4.67 -2.05
C PHE A 258 -8.51 3.55 -2.03
N ILE A 259 -8.62 2.67 -1.07
CA ILE A 259 -7.87 1.43 -1.02
C ILE A 259 -8.78 0.33 -1.53
N THR A 260 -8.49 -0.20 -2.68
CA THR A 260 -9.30 -1.19 -3.37
C THR A 260 -8.43 -2.28 -3.98
N ARG A 261 -9.06 -3.35 -4.46
CA ARG A 261 -8.34 -4.41 -5.17
C ARG A 261 -7.73 -3.87 -6.46
N ASP A 262 -6.54 -4.32 -6.78
CA ASP A 262 -5.75 -3.79 -7.91
C ASP A 262 -6.49 -3.78 -9.25
N HIS A 263 -7.32 -4.78 -9.52
CA HIS A 263 -8.10 -4.84 -10.76
C HIS A 263 -9.18 -3.75 -10.88
N LEU A 264 -9.57 -3.11 -9.79
CA LEU A 264 -10.53 -2.01 -9.74
C LEU A 264 -9.87 -0.62 -9.83
N HIS A 265 -8.54 -0.55 -9.89
CA HIS A 265 -7.76 0.69 -9.87
C HIS A 265 -8.25 1.73 -10.88
N GLU A 266 -8.43 1.33 -12.14
CA GLU A 266 -8.90 2.25 -13.20
C GLU A 266 -10.31 2.79 -12.90
N THR A 267 -11.20 1.94 -12.41
CA THR A 267 -12.59 2.33 -12.06
C THR A 267 -12.61 3.35 -10.93
N PHE A 268 -11.78 3.14 -9.88
CA PHE A 268 -11.71 4.07 -8.74
C PHE A 268 -10.94 5.36 -9.05
N SER A 269 -10.14 5.41 -10.10
CA SER A 269 -9.48 6.64 -10.55
C SER A 269 -10.44 7.62 -11.23
N ASP A 270 -11.58 7.14 -11.76
CA ASP A 270 -12.56 7.93 -12.48
C ASP A 270 -13.84 8.12 -11.67
N MET A 271 -14.09 9.36 -11.25
CA MET A 271 -15.29 9.74 -10.48
C MET A 271 -16.59 9.51 -11.23
N ASP A 272 -16.61 9.59 -12.56
CA ASP A 272 -17.82 9.38 -13.33
C ASP A 272 -18.14 7.88 -13.46
N ALA A 273 -17.12 7.04 -13.51
CA ALA A 273 -17.28 5.58 -13.40
C ALA A 273 -17.85 5.19 -12.02
N LEU A 274 -17.39 5.80 -10.93
CA LEU A 274 -17.91 5.55 -9.58
C LEU A 274 -19.38 5.99 -9.43
N LYS A 275 -19.77 7.13 -10.02
CA LYS A 275 -21.17 7.57 -10.04
C LYS A 275 -22.09 6.64 -10.82
N ALA A 276 -21.57 6.00 -11.86
CA ALA A 276 -22.33 5.04 -12.66
C ALA A 276 -22.45 3.66 -12.01
N TRP A 277 -21.64 3.38 -10.99
CA TRP A 277 -21.59 2.09 -10.31
C TRP A 277 -22.77 1.94 -9.34
N LYS A 278 -23.74 1.11 -9.71
CA LYS A 278 -24.89 0.80 -8.85
C LYS A 278 -24.51 -0.15 -7.75
N GLY A 279 -24.79 0.25 -6.50
CA GLY A 279 -24.53 -0.56 -5.32
C GLY A 279 -23.09 -0.46 -4.81
N LEU A 280 -22.32 0.54 -5.25
CA LEU A 280 -20.98 0.84 -4.72
C LEU A 280 -21.02 0.97 -3.20
N THR A 281 -20.18 0.20 -2.52
CA THR A 281 -20.08 0.18 -1.06
C THR A 281 -18.67 0.59 -0.63
N ILE A 282 -18.57 1.62 0.21
CA ILE A 282 -17.30 2.16 0.70
C ILE A 282 -17.22 2.00 2.21
N ALA A 283 -16.14 1.37 2.67
CA ALA A 283 -15.83 1.27 4.08
C ALA A 283 -15.18 2.55 4.60
N LEU A 284 -15.51 2.94 5.83
CA LEU A 284 -14.97 4.08 6.55
C LEU A 284 -14.56 3.65 7.96
N VAL A 285 -13.45 4.16 8.46
CA VAL A 285 -13.08 4.05 9.86
C VAL A 285 -13.52 5.33 10.58
N SER A 286 -14.63 5.26 11.30
CA SER A 286 -15.19 6.25 12.23
C SER A 286 -15.01 7.76 11.87
N SER A 287 -15.45 8.21 10.67
CA SER A 287 -15.36 9.63 10.30
C SER A 287 -16.61 10.15 9.58
N THR A 288 -17.38 10.96 10.26
CA THR A 288 -18.55 11.66 9.70
C THR A 288 -18.18 12.71 8.65
N TYR A 289 -16.96 13.25 8.69
CA TYR A 289 -16.50 14.25 7.71
C TYR A 289 -16.33 13.64 6.32
N TYR A 290 -15.66 12.50 6.23
CA TYR A 290 -15.47 11.81 4.96
C TYR A 290 -16.80 11.35 4.37
N GLU A 291 -17.69 10.80 5.20
CA GLU A 291 -19.04 10.43 4.80
C GLU A 291 -19.79 11.60 4.16
N SER A 292 -19.86 12.73 4.86
CA SER A 292 -20.57 13.91 4.38
C SER A 292 -20.02 14.45 3.06
N ARG A 293 -18.73 14.36 2.86
CA ARG A 293 -18.06 14.80 1.64
C ARG A 293 -18.31 13.83 0.49
N LEU A 294 -18.18 12.53 0.72
CA LEU A 294 -18.45 11.50 -0.29
C LEU A 294 -19.91 11.46 -0.70
N ARG A 295 -20.85 11.61 0.21
CA ARG A 295 -22.29 11.67 -0.13
C ARG A 295 -22.62 12.83 -1.08
N ARG A 296 -21.89 13.94 -1.00
CA ARG A 296 -22.05 15.03 -1.97
C ARG A 296 -21.47 14.70 -3.35
N MET A 297 -20.40 13.90 -3.40
CA MET A 297 -19.71 13.52 -4.64
C MET A 297 -20.34 12.27 -5.28
N LEU A 298 -20.79 11.34 -4.45
CA LEU A 298 -21.37 10.02 -4.78
C LEU A 298 -22.66 9.83 -4.00
N PRO A 299 -23.82 10.37 -4.45
CA PRO A 299 -25.07 10.36 -3.68
C PRO A 299 -25.63 8.96 -3.41
N ASP A 300 -25.41 8.01 -4.32
CA ASP A 300 -25.94 6.65 -4.27
C ASP A 300 -25.01 5.64 -3.58
N VAL A 301 -23.85 6.11 -3.04
CA VAL A 301 -22.90 5.23 -2.36
C VAL A 301 -23.44 4.71 -1.03
N GLN A 302 -23.18 3.44 -0.75
CA GLN A 302 -23.45 2.82 0.54
C GLN A 302 -22.20 2.89 1.41
N PHE A 303 -22.37 3.13 2.71
CA PHE A 303 -21.26 3.17 3.67
C PHE A 303 -21.35 2.04 4.66
N VAL A 304 -20.19 1.44 4.92
CA VAL A 304 -19.95 0.48 6.00
C VAL A 304 -18.97 1.11 6.96
N PHE A 305 -19.30 1.12 8.25
CA PHE A 305 -18.42 1.65 9.28
C PHE A 305 -17.65 0.51 9.94
N LEU A 306 -16.33 0.61 9.95
CA LEU A 306 -15.42 -0.35 10.56
C LEU A 306 -14.81 0.24 11.84
N GLU A 307 -14.48 -0.61 12.79
CA GLU A 307 -13.77 -0.20 14.00
C GLU A 307 -12.29 0.08 13.71
N ALA A 308 -11.68 -0.75 12.87
CA ALA A 308 -10.30 -0.60 12.44
C ALA A 308 -10.15 -0.81 10.92
N ALA A 309 -9.12 -0.20 10.32
CA ALA A 309 -8.83 -0.35 8.90
C ALA A 309 -8.47 -1.81 8.53
N GLU A 310 -7.85 -2.53 9.44
CA GLU A 310 -7.48 -3.94 9.31
C GLU A 310 -8.69 -4.85 9.06
N ASP A 311 -9.86 -4.51 9.56
CA ASP A 311 -11.09 -5.30 9.37
C ASP A 311 -11.46 -5.43 7.90
N PHE A 312 -11.19 -4.39 7.09
CA PHE A 312 -11.41 -4.42 5.65
C PHE A 312 -10.59 -5.52 4.97
N PHE A 313 -9.33 -5.67 5.35
CA PHE A 313 -8.40 -6.61 4.73
C PHE A 313 -8.58 -8.05 5.23
N ASN A 314 -9.05 -8.21 6.45
CA ASN A 314 -9.22 -9.52 7.12
C ASN A 314 -10.56 -10.21 6.81
N GLY A 315 -11.33 -9.70 5.84
CA GLY A 315 -12.62 -10.27 5.44
C GLY A 315 -13.82 -9.79 6.27
N ASN A 316 -13.60 -8.92 7.25
CA ASN A 316 -14.67 -8.31 8.06
C ASN A 316 -15.21 -7.00 7.42
N GLY A 317 -14.79 -6.69 6.19
CA GLY A 317 -15.17 -5.49 5.45
C GLY A 317 -16.63 -5.46 4.95
N GLN A 318 -17.48 -6.40 5.36
CA GLN A 318 -18.91 -6.49 5.07
C GLN A 318 -19.24 -6.35 3.56
N GLY A 319 -18.34 -6.79 2.68
CA GLY A 319 -18.51 -6.73 1.23
C GLY A 319 -18.23 -5.35 0.62
N ALA A 320 -17.55 -4.45 1.32
CA ALA A 320 -17.18 -3.15 0.76
C ALA A 320 -16.19 -3.30 -0.41
N ASP A 321 -16.39 -2.50 -1.45
CA ASP A 321 -15.58 -2.48 -2.67
C ASP A 321 -14.26 -1.73 -2.47
N ALA A 322 -14.25 -0.75 -1.57
CA ALA A 322 -13.08 0.01 -1.19
C ALA A 322 -13.14 0.50 0.26
N LEU A 323 -11.96 0.72 0.84
CA LEU A 323 -11.78 1.44 2.09
C LEU A 323 -11.29 2.86 1.78
N LEU A 324 -11.85 3.87 2.44
CA LEU A 324 -11.41 5.25 2.32
C LEU A 324 -10.46 5.60 3.45
N LEU A 325 -9.25 5.98 3.09
CA LEU A 325 -8.20 6.49 3.98
C LEU A 325 -7.52 7.71 3.35
N THR A 326 -6.40 8.13 3.91
CA THR A 326 -5.47 9.02 3.22
C THR A 326 -4.58 8.22 2.26
N GLU A 327 -3.99 8.89 1.27
CA GLU A 327 -3.02 8.29 0.34
C GLU A 327 -1.85 7.67 1.11
N GLU A 328 -1.38 8.39 2.13
CA GLU A 328 -0.26 8.02 2.96
C GLU A 328 -0.56 6.77 3.83
N GLU A 329 -1.69 6.76 4.52
CA GLU A 329 -2.14 5.58 5.27
C GLU A 329 -2.39 4.39 4.33
N GLY A 330 -3.05 4.65 3.20
CA GLY A 330 -3.34 3.65 2.18
C GLY A 330 -2.09 3.00 1.63
N ALA A 331 -1.03 3.77 1.38
CA ALA A 331 0.26 3.25 0.90
C ALA A 331 0.88 2.26 1.90
N ALA A 332 0.78 2.53 3.21
CA ALA A 332 1.26 1.62 4.24
C ALA A 332 0.47 0.30 4.27
N TYR A 333 -0.86 0.37 4.12
CA TYR A 333 -1.70 -0.82 4.03
C TYR A 333 -1.48 -1.60 2.72
N ALA A 334 -1.35 -0.93 1.57
CA ALA A 334 -1.04 -1.58 0.30
C ALA A 334 0.32 -2.31 0.35
N TYR A 335 1.28 -1.79 1.10
CA TYR A 335 2.54 -2.49 1.33
C TYR A 335 2.33 -3.80 2.13
N ARG A 336 1.45 -3.79 3.12
CA ARG A 336 1.13 -4.96 3.97
C ARG A 336 0.23 -5.96 3.23
N TYR A 337 -0.72 -5.46 2.44
CA TYR A 337 -1.73 -6.25 1.72
C TYR A 337 -1.61 -6.04 0.21
N PRO A 338 -0.75 -6.80 -0.49
CA PRO A 338 -0.33 -6.54 -1.87
C PRO A 338 -1.39 -6.72 -2.95
N HIS A 339 -2.56 -7.28 -2.61
CA HIS A 339 -3.69 -7.40 -3.52
C HIS A 339 -4.54 -6.12 -3.58
N TYR A 340 -4.17 -5.13 -2.77
CA TYR A 340 -4.85 -3.85 -2.70
C TYR A 340 -3.91 -2.73 -3.14
N GLY A 341 -4.45 -1.82 -3.94
CA GLY A 341 -3.78 -0.62 -4.41
C GLY A 341 -4.39 0.65 -3.82
N VAL A 342 -3.62 1.71 -3.79
CA VAL A 342 -4.06 3.06 -3.41
C VAL A 342 -4.46 3.80 -4.67
N VAL A 343 -5.68 4.32 -4.69
CA VAL A 343 -6.22 5.05 -5.83
C VAL A 343 -6.66 6.43 -5.41
N THR A 344 -6.01 7.44 -5.94
CA THR A 344 -6.49 8.83 -5.83
C THR A 344 -7.31 9.18 -7.06
N THR A 345 -8.43 9.87 -6.84
CA THR A 345 -9.19 10.40 -7.97
C THR A 345 -8.42 11.50 -8.69
N ARG A 346 -8.66 11.69 -9.99
CA ARG A 346 -8.02 12.74 -10.79
C ARG A 346 -8.17 14.14 -10.17
N ASN A 347 -9.26 14.39 -9.47
CA ASN A 347 -9.45 15.61 -8.67
C ASN A 347 -9.02 15.32 -7.22
N ARG A 348 -7.72 15.46 -6.95
CA ARG A 348 -7.15 15.26 -5.62
C ARG A 348 -7.90 16.09 -4.58
N VAL A 349 -8.39 15.43 -3.54
CA VAL A 349 -9.04 16.08 -2.41
C VAL A 349 -8.02 16.20 -1.29
N GLY A 350 -7.38 17.38 -1.21
CA GLY A 350 -6.40 17.68 -0.17
C GLY A 350 -7.06 17.84 1.19
N MET A 351 -6.34 17.43 2.22
CA MET A 351 -6.70 17.59 3.63
C MET A 351 -5.46 18.03 4.40
N PRO A 352 -5.42 19.30 4.84
CA PRO A 352 -4.27 19.77 5.59
C PRO A 352 -4.15 19.03 6.93
N ALA A 353 -2.98 18.44 7.18
CA ALA A 353 -2.62 17.92 8.50
C ALA A 353 -1.95 19.00 9.32
N ALA A 354 -2.38 19.16 10.56
CA ALA A 354 -1.86 20.14 11.48
C ALA A 354 -1.89 19.60 12.91
N TYR A 355 -1.05 20.13 13.77
CA TYR A 355 -0.95 19.67 15.16
C TYR A 355 -2.00 20.37 16.04
N PRO A 356 -2.95 19.62 16.62
CA PRO A 356 -3.88 20.15 17.60
C PRO A 356 -3.20 20.36 18.95
N VAL A 357 -3.47 21.53 19.52
CA VAL A 357 -3.06 21.96 20.86
C VAL A 357 -4.30 22.33 21.67
N PRO A 358 -4.20 22.53 23.01
CA PRO A 358 -5.34 22.93 23.81
C PRO A 358 -6.08 24.14 23.25
N LYS A 359 -7.41 24.12 23.34
CA LYS A 359 -8.26 25.17 22.80
C LYS A 359 -7.97 26.52 23.51
N GLY A 360 -7.67 27.53 22.70
CA GLY A 360 -7.42 28.88 23.19
C GLY A 360 -5.98 29.15 23.65
N ASP A 361 -5.10 28.16 23.63
CA ASP A 361 -3.67 28.37 23.87
C ASP A 361 -3.01 28.91 22.58
N ILE A 362 -3.09 30.24 22.43
CA ILE A 362 -2.60 30.91 21.22
C ILE A 362 -1.07 30.87 21.17
N GLU A 363 -0.41 30.99 22.31
CA GLU A 363 1.05 31.02 22.40
C GLU A 363 1.65 29.68 21.93
N MET A 364 1.15 28.57 22.46
CA MET A 364 1.57 27.22 22.00
C MET A 364 1.26 27.03 20.53
N MET A 365 0.08 27.43 20.05
CA MET A 365 -0.31 27.33 18.66
C MET A 365 0.62 28.13 17.73
N GLU A 366 0.95 29.38 18.10
CA GLU A 366 1.85 30.22 17.30
C GLU A 366 3.29 29.68 17.33
N PHE A 367 3.76 29.26 18.51
CA PHE A 367 5.08 28.64 18.65
C PHE A 367 5.22 27.44 17.69
N VAL A 368 4.30 26.48 17.77
CA VAL A 368 4.33 25.27 16.89
C VAL A 368 4.20 25.67 15.42
N SER A 369 3.37 26.66 15.10
CA SER A 369 3.21 27.17 13.73
C SER A 369 4.50 27.75 13.15
N ASN A 370 5.22 28.52 13.95
CA ASN A 370 6.50 29.13 13.54
C ASN A 370 7.61 28.09 13.49
N TRP A 371 7.60 27.12 14.40
CA TRP A 371 8.50 25.97 14.37
C TRP A 371 8.33 25.13 13.09
N ILE A 372 7.08 24.84 12.67
CA ILE A 372 6.80 24.15 11.40
C ILE A 372 7.38 24.93 10.21
N VAL A 373 7.22 26.26 10.17
CA VAL A 373 7.79 27.11 9.12
C VAL A 373 9.32 26.99 9.08
N LEU A 374 9.95 27.00 10.26
CA LEU A 374 11.41 26.81 10.38
C LEU A 374 11.82 25.43 9.85
N LYS A 375 11.20 24.34 10.32
CA LYS A 375 11.53 22.97 9.89
C LYS A 375 11.29 22.72 8.41
N ARG A 376 10.31 23.39 7.82
CA ARG A 376 10.09 23.38 6.36
C ARG A 376 11.21 24.11 5.62
N SER A 377 11.63 25.28 6.11
CA SER A 377 12.73 26.05 5.49
C SER A 377 14.08 25.34 5.58
N GLU A 378 14.29 24.54 6.61
CA GLU A 378 15.46 23.67 6.80
C GLU A 378 15.44 22.42 5.94
N GLY A 379 14.30 22.13 5.26
CA GLY A 379 14.09 20.90 4.48
C GLY A 379 13.87 19.65 5.33
N THR A 380 13.70 19.77 6.64
CA THR A 380 13.50 18.65 7.56
C THR A 380 12.21 17.91 7.24
N ILE A 381 11.10 18.65 7.05
CA ILE A 381 9.79 18.05 6.70
C ILE A 381 9.89 17.27 5.37
N ASP A 382 10.56 17.82 4.35
CA ASP A 382 10.67 17.18 3.05
C ASP A 382 11.54 15.91 3.11
N ARG A 383 12.64 15.93 3.90
CA ARG A 383 13.46 14.72 4.12
C ARG A 383 12.68 13.63 4.82
N LEU A 384 11.98 13.97 5.90
CA LEU A 384 11.14 13.02 6.65
C LEU A 384 9.99 12.50 5.79
N TYR A 385 9.35 13.36 4.99
CA TYR A 385 8.31 12.96 4.07
C TYR A 385 8.82 11.93 3.06
N THR A 386 9.97 12.19 2.44
CA THR A 386 10.59 11.26 1.51
C THR A 386 10.93 9.92 2.19
N TYR A 387 11.46 9.96 3.40
CA TYR A 387 11.82 8.77 4.15
C TYR A 387 10.59 7.93 4.53
N TRP A 388 9.56 8.54 5.11
CA TRP A 388 8.40 7.84 5.65
C TRP A 388 7.30 7.54 4.61
N MET A 389 7.03 8.49 3.70
CA MET A 389 5.91 8.40 2.76
C MET A 389 6.31 7.81 1.40
N HIS A 390 7.53 8.07 0.94
CA HIS A 390 8.04 7.53 -0.33
C HIS A 390 8.85 6.23 -0.17
N GLY A 391 8.82 5.63 1.01
CA GLY A 391 9.44 4.32 1.25
C GLY A 391 10.94 4.34 1.51
N GLY A 392 11.54 5.49 1.78
CA GLY A 392 12.95 5.62 2.18
C GLY A 392 13.30 4.80 3.42
N ALA A 393 12.37 4.70 4.37
CA ALA A 393 12.50 3.86 5.57
C ALA A 393 12.71 2.36 5.27
N THR A 394 12.39 1.93 4.06
CA THR A 394 12.52 0.55 3.58
C THR A 394 13.60 0.40 2.51
N ALA A 395 14.30 1.49 2.16
CA ALA A 395 15.18 1.59 0.98
C ALA A 395 16.55 0.92 1.12
N ASP A 396 16.93 0.41 2.27
CA ASP A 396 18.17 -0.38 2.44
C ASP A 396 18.15 -1.75 1.75
N ARG A 397 17.29 -1.90 0.74
CA ARG A 397 17.11 -3.15 0.00
C ARG A 397 17.37 -2.92 -1.47
N ALA A 398 18.18 -3.82 -2.03
CA ALA A 398 18.29 -3.94 -3.47
C ALA A 398 16.89 -3.87 -4.09
N PRO A 399 16.67 -2.99 -5.06
CA PRO A 399 15.36 -2.88 -5.70
C PRO A 399 14.90 -4.26 -6.16
N ARG A 400 13.61 -4.52 -6.06
CA ARG A 400 13.00 -5.81 -6.46
C ARG A 400 13.52 -6.18 -7.86
N TRP A 401 13.91 -7.44 -8.06
CA TRP A 401 14.32 -7.93 -9.36
C TRP A 401 13.24 -7.61 -10.41
N SER A 402 13.64 -6.97 -11.47
CA SER A 402 12.73 -6.52 -12.52
C SER A 402 13.31 -6.89 -13.88
N VAL A 403 12.49 -7.48 -14.74
CA VAL A 403 12.90 -7.78 -16.12
C VAL A 403 13.37 -6.51 -16.84
N VAL A 404 12.73 -5.39 -16.58
CA VAL A 404 13.03 -4.10 -17.23
C VAL A 404 14.39 -3.55 -16.80
N ARG A 405 14.74 -3.68 -15.50
CA ARG A 405 16.02 -3.22 -14.97
C ARG A 405 17.11 -4.29 -15.10
N ASP A 406 16.86 -5.50 -14.59
CA ASP A 406 17.91 -6.50 -14.36
C ASP A 406 18.20 -7.36 -15.61
N VAL A 407 17.30 -7.39 -16.58
CA VAL A 407 17.47 -8.15 -17.84
C VAL A 407 17.57 -7.23 -19.04
N LEU A 408 16.75 -6.19 -19.14
CA LEU A 408 16.70 -5.31 -20.30
C LEU A 408 17.54 -4.05 -20.14
N GLY A 409 17.90 -3.66 -18.91
CA GLY A 409 18.68 -2.46 -18.63
C GLY A 409 18.02 -1.16 -19.10
N TRP A 410 16.68 -1.10 -19.11
CA TRP A 410 15.95 0.08 -19.60
C TRP A 410 15.71 1.14 -18.52
N VAL A 411 15.88 0.79 -17.24
CA VAL A 411 15.82 1.70 -16.09
C VAL A 411 16.92 1.30 -15.09
N GLU A 412 17.52 2.30 -14.43
CA GLU A 412 18.55 2.12 -13.39
C GLU A 412 17.92 1.74 -12.05
#